data_88974700e5d94865216e1212b1d41a80
#
_entry.id   88974700e5d94865216e1212b1d41a80
#
_cell.length_a   1.000
_cell.length_b   1.000
_cell.length_c   1.000
_cell.angle_alpha   90.00
_cell.angle_beta   90.00
_cell.angle_gamma   90.00
#
_symmetry.space_group_name_H-M   'P 1'
#
loop_
_entity.id
_entity.type
_entity.pdbx_description
1 polymer ?
#
loop_
_entity_poly.entity_id
_entity_poly.type
_entity_poly.pdbx_seq_one_letter_code
_entity_poly.pdbx_strand_id
1 'polypeptide(L)'
;MKISLSVDELERLICRVEDGAARVMVTASDADAAVHLIAAIDDAAQEGAGECFWEEGGGEYRWMLRRDGDKLRVVVLWCSGTLTGWETVLWRECDFETFRQQVQCEVARLQPVS
;
A
#
# COMPACT_ATOMS: atom_id res chain seq x y z
N MET A 1 -0.88 -7.61 11.48
CA MET A 1 -1.36 -6.50 10.62
C MET A 1 -2.30 -7.05 9.57
N LYS A 2 -3.45 -6.45 9.43
CA LYS A 2 -4.46 -6.88 8.46
C LYS A 2 -4.64 -5.81 7.41
N ILE A 3 -4.62 -6.21 6.13
CA ILE A 3 -4.80 -5.30 5.00
C ILE A 3 -6.05 -5.69 4.25
N SER A 4 -6.88 -4.70 3.93
CA SER A 4 -8.03 -4.92 3.07
C SER A 4 -8.09 -3.81 2.01
N LEU A 5 -8.48 -4.20 0.81
CA LEU A 5 -8.64 -3.29 -0.32
C LEU A 5 -10.09 -3.29 -0.78
N SER A 6 -10.57 -2.11 -1.12
CA SER A 6 -11.90 -1.96 -1.70
C SER A 6 -11.90 -0.80 -2.69
N VAL A 7 -12.91 -0.74 -3.53
CA VAL A 7 -13.11 0.33 -4.50
C VAL A 7 -14.43 0.99 -4.15
N ASP A 8 -14.46 2.31 -4.04
CA ASP A 8 -15.67 3.05 -3.73
C ASP A 8 -16.50 3.38 -4.98
N GLU A 9 -17.59 4.10 -4.79
CA GLU A 9 -18.50 4.48 -5.88
C GLU A 9 -17.86 5.36 -6.94
N LEU A 10 -16.79 6.06 -6.58
CA LEU A 10 -16.04 6.93 -7.49
C LEU A 10 -14.85 6.20 -8.12
N GLU A 11 -14.79 4.88 -7.97
CA GLU A 11 -13.71 4.04 -8.48
C GLU A 11 -12.34 4.37 -7.86
N ARG A 12 -12.34 4.92 -6.67
CA ARG A 12 -11.11 5.16 -5.91
C ARG A 12 -10.74 3.90 -5.11
N LEU A 13 -9.45 3.64 -5.04
CA LEU A 13 -8.94 2.52 -4.26
C LEU A 13 -8.81 2.94 -2.80
N ILE A 14 -9.30 2.08 -1.91
CA ILE A 14 -9.20 2.30 -0.47
C ILE A 14 -8.48 1.12 0.15
N CYS A 15 -7.36 1.40 0.80
CA CYS A 15 -6.60 0.40 1.54
C CYS A 15 -6.76 0.69 3.03
N ARG A 16 -7.28 -0.29 3.76
CA ARG A 16 -7.38 -0.22 5.22
C ARG A 16 -6.34 -1.12 5.82
N VAL A 17 -5.55 -0.56 6.72
CA VAL A 17 -4.54 -1.29 7.46
C VAL A 17 -4.93 -1.26 8.93
N GLU A 18 -5.11 -2.44 9.51
CA GLU A 18 -5.45 -2.58 10.92
C GLU A 18 -4.38 -3.38 11.64
N ASP A 19 -3.95 -2.88 12.80
CA ASP A 19 -2.95 -3.55 13.61
C ASP A 19 -3.30 -3.27 15.09
N GLY A 20 -3.98 -4.24 15.70
CA GLY A 20 -4.52 -4.06 17.04
C GLY A 20 -5.58 -2.96 17.05
N ALA A 21 -5.37 -1.93 17.87
CA ALA A 21 -6.27 -0.78 17.94
C ALA A 21 -5.96 0.29 16.90
N ALA A 22 -4.81 0.18 16.21
CA ALA A 22 -4.42 1.15 15.22
C ALA A 22 -5.11 0.88 13.88
N ARG A 23 -5.62 1.93 13.25
CA ARG A 23 -6.27 1.86 11.95
C ARG A 23 -5.78 2.99 11.08
N VAL A 24 -5.35 2.64 9.86
CA VAL A 24 -4.88 3.62 8.89
C VAL A 24 -5.62 3.38 7.58
N MET A 25 -6.03 4.45 6.93
CA MET A 25 -6.63 4.39 5.61
C MET A 25 -5.74 5.11 4.62
N VAL A 26 -5.36 4.40 3.56
CA VAL A 26 -4.54 4.94 2.47
C VAL A 26 -5.37 4.80 1.20
N THR A 27 -5.51 5.89 0.46
CA THR A 27 -6.39 5.92 -0.70
C THR A 27 -5.66 6.32 -1.96
N ALA A 28 -6.24 5.99 -3.10
CA ALA A 28 -5.73 6.40 -4.40
C ALA A 28 -6.87 6.77 -5.31
N SER A 29 -6.67 7.79 -6.13
CA SER A 29 -7.69 8.26 -7.06
C SER A 29 -8.04 7.23 -8.13
N ASP A 30 -7.14 6.32 -8.41
CA ASP A 30 -7.28 5.31 -9.45
C ASP A 30 -7.12 3.91 -8.87
N ALA A 31 -8.08 3.03 -9.16
CA ALA A 31 -8.04 1.65 -8.70
C ALA A 31 -6.81 0.88 -9.24
N ASP A 32 -6.23 1.30 -10.36
CA ASP A 32 -5.02 0.69 -10.92
C ASP A 32 -3.80 0.84 -9.98
N ALA A 33 -3.89 1.70 -8.99
CA ALA A 33 -2.82 1.87 -8.00
C ALA A 33 -2.49 0.56 -7.28
N ALA A 34 -3.44 -0.37 -7.17
CA ALA A 34 -3.20 -1.69 -6.58
C ALA A 34 -2.13 -2.47 -7.35
N VAL A 35 -2.09 -2.32 -8.66
CA VAL A 35 -1.09 -2.99 -9.51
C VAL A 35 0.31 -2.43 -9.20
N HIS A 36 0.40 -1.15 -8.93
CA HIS A 36 1.68 -0.52 -8.56
C HIS A 36 2.21 -1.07 -7.23
N LEU A 37 1.30 -1.33 -6.28
CA LEU A 37 1.71 -1.93 -5.01
C LEU A 37 2.22 -3.36 -5.21
N ILE A 38 1.56 -4.14 -6.05
CA ILE A 38 2.02 -5.49 -6.40
C ILE A 38 3.42 -5.44 -7.01
N ALA A 39 3.65 -4.50 -7.93
CA ALA A 39 4.97 -4.34 -8.55
C ALA A 39 6.04 -3.97 -7.52
N ALA A 40 5.71 -3.11 -6.57
CA ALA A 40 6.63 -2.74 -5.49
C ALA A 40 6.97 -3.95 -4.61
N ILE A 41 5.99 -4.82 -4.33
CA ILE A 41 6.22 -6.05 -3.57
C ILE A 41 7.15 -6.98 -4.34
N ASP A 42 6.95 -7.13 -5.64
CA ASP A 42 7.82 -7.95 -6.47
C ASP A 42 9.26 -7.42 -6.49
N ASP A 43 9.43 -6.10 -6.56
CA ASP A 43 10.75 -5.48 -6.48
C ASP A 43 11.40 -5.75 -5.13
N ALA A 44 10.64 -5.67 -4.05
CA ALA A 44 11.15 -5.99 -2.71
C ALA A 44 11.55 -7.46 -2.60
N ALA A 45 10.82 -8.36 -3.27
CA ALA A 45 11.16 -9.78 -3.30
C ALA A 45 12.49 -10.03 -3.99
N GLN A 46 12.74 -9.33 -5.10
CA GLN A 46 13.92 -9.57 -5.95
C GLN A 46 15.13 -8.75 -5.54
N GLU A 47 14.91 -7.50 -5.14
CA GLU A 47 15.98 -6.53 -4.92
C GLU A 47 16.12 -6.09 -3.46
N GLY A 48 15.21 -6.51 -2.61
CA GLY A 48 15.21 -6.13 -1.20
C GLY A 48 14.50 -4.82 -0.90
N ALA A 49 14.08 -4.08 -1.91
CA ALA A 49 13.36 -2.82 -1.73
C ALA A 49 12.43 -2.56 -2.90
N GLY A 50 11.33 -1.91 -2.64
CA GLY A 50 10.39 -1.48 -3.66
C GLY A 50 9.63 -0.25 -3.19
N GLU A 51 9.09 0.51 -4.12
CA GLU A 51 8.26 1.65 -3.77
C GLU A 51 7.23 1.94 -4.87
N CYS A 52 6.13 2.56 -4.47
CA CYS A 52 5.15 3.04 -5.41
C CYS A 52 4.48 4.29 -4.87
N PHE A 53 3.81 5.01 -5.76
CA PHE A 53 3.12 6.24 -5.43
C PHE A 53 1.64 6.11 -5.77
N TRP A 54 0.79 6.57 -4.86
CA TRP A 54 -0.65 6.62 -5.05
C TRP A 54 -1.09 8.07 -5.02
N GLU A 55 -1.55 8.57 -6.17
CA GLU A 55 -2.10 9.92 -6.24
C GLU A 55 -3.48 9.97 -5.57
N GLU A 56 -3.72 11.00 -4.78
CA GLU A 56 -5.00 11.22 -4.11
C GLU A 56 -5.27 12.71 -3.97
N GLY A 57 -6.25 13.21 -4.70
CA GLY A 57 -6.63 14.62 -4.65
C GLY A 57 -5.46 15.54 -4.93
N GLY A 58 -5.14 16.42 -4.01
CA GLY A 58 -4.03 17.37 -4.17
C GLY A 58 -2.69 16.89 -3.65
N GLY A 59 -2.54 15.60 -3.38
CA GLY A 59 -1.30 15.06 -2.86
C GLY A 59 -1.06 13.63 -3.30
N GLU A 60 -0.14 12.97 -2.61
CA GLU A 60 0.15 11.57 -2.92
C GLU A 60 0.64 10.83 -1.69
N TYR A 61 0.43 9.51 -1.71
CA TYR A 61 1.01 8.59 -0.75
C TYR A 61 2.19 7.90 -1.41
N ARG A 62 3.25 7.70 -0.62
CA ARG A 62 4.41 6.96 -1.06
C ARG A 62 4.54 5.70 -0.20
N TRP A 63 4.50 4.53 -0.84
CA TRP A 63 4.73 3.25 -0.20
C TRP A 63 6.18 2.88 -0.35
N MET A 64 6.85 2.65 0.76
CA MET A 64 8.24 2.21 0.77
C MET A 64 8.32 0.85 1.44
N LEU A 65 8.81 -0.13 0.71
CA LEU A 65 8.93 -1.50 1.19
C LEU A 65 10.40 -1.88 1.25
N ARG A 66 10.83 -2.40 2.37
CA ARG A 66 12.18 -2.89 2.52
C ARG A 66 12.15 -4.27 3.15
N ARG A 67 12.71 -5.24 2.44
CA ARG A 67 12.76 -6.63 2.88
C ARG A 67 14.13 -6.93 3.50
N ASP A 68 14.12 -7.63 4.62
CA ASP A 68 15.31 -8.17 5.27
C ASP A 68 15.00 -9.60 5.69
N GLY A 69 15.44 -10.56 4.88
CA GLY A 69 15.11 -11.97 5.08
C GLY A 69 13.60 -12.19 4.97
N ASP A 70 12.99 -12.69 6.04
CA ASP A 70 11.56 -12.93 6.10
C ASP A 70 10.76 -11.70 6.56
N LYS A 71 11.44 -10.65 6.97
CA LYS A 71 10.83 -9.45 7.50
C LYS A 71 10.64 -8.40 6.43
N LEU A 72 9.56 -7.65 6.53
CA LEU A 72 9.27 -6.54 5.66
C LEU A 72 8.98 -5.30 6.50
N ARG A 73 9.64 -4.21 6.16
CA ARG A 73 9.29 -2.89 6.69
C ARG A 73 8.39 -2.20 5.70
N VAL A 74 7.21 -1.79 6.15
CA VAL A 74 6.23 -1.07 5.35
C VAL A 74 6.12 0.34 5.91
N VAL A 75 6.45 1.32 5.09
CA VAL A 75 6.32 2.73 5.44
C VAL A 75 5.44 3.40 4.42
N VAL A 76 4.44 4.15 4.87
CA VAL A 76 3.59 4.96 4.00
C VAL A 76 3.73 6.40 4.42
N LEU A 77 4.08 7.24 3.48
CA LEU A 77 4.27 8.68 3.67
C LEU A 77 3.19 9.42 2.89
N TRP A 78 2.77 10.56 3.43
CA TRP A 78 1.83 11.46 2.77
C TRP A 78 2.51 12.78 2.47
N CYS A 79 2.29 13.31 1.27
CA CYS A 79 2.72 14.64 0.88
C CYS A 79 1.54 15.40 0.26
N SER A 80 1.16 16.50 0.87
CA SER A 80 0.18 17.39 0.24
C SER A 80 0.90 18.23 -0.80
N GLY A 81 0.37 18.29 -2.01
CA GLY A 81 1.08 18.78 -3.19
C GLY A 81 1.64 20.20 -3.16
N THR A 82 1.42 20.96 -2.12
CA THR A 82 1.88 22.35 -2.06
C THR A 82 3.02 22.61 -1.10
N LEU A 83 3.37 21.65 -0.24
CA LEU A 83 4.32 21.98 0.85
C LEU A 83 5.14 20.84 1.36
N THR A 84 6.31 21.09 1.51
CA THR A 84 7.22 20.80 2.60
C THR A 84 7.21 19.40 3.18
N GLY A 85 7.66 18.44 2.39
CA GLY A 85 8.09 17.18 2.98
C GLY A 85 6.99 16.15 3.16
N TRP A 86 7.41 15.00 3.59
CA TRP A 86 6.59 13.82 3.73
C TRP A 86 6.21 13.61 5.18
N GLU A 87 4.96 13.26 5.43
CA GLU A 87 4.46 12.93 6.75
C GLU A 87 4.26 11.42 6.84
N THR A 88 4.79 10.79 7.87
CA THR A 88 4.62 9.34 8.06
C THR A 88 3.21 9.04 8.54
N VAL A 89 2.46 8.25 7.76
CA VAL A 89 1.12 7.82 8.14
C VAL A 89 1.09 6.37 8.60
N LEU A 90 2.06 5.56 8.19
CA LEU A 90 2.17 4.16 8.62
C LEU A 90 3.65 3.77 8.68
N TRP A 91 4.03 3.07 9.74
CA TRP A 91 5.34 2.45 9.87
C TRP A 91 5.13 1.13 10.61
N ARG A 92 5.39 0.01 9.93
CA ARG A 92 5.21 -1.32 10.51
C ARG A 92 6.26 -2.29 9.99
N GLU A 93 6.58 -3.26 10.83
CA GLU A 93 7.35 -4.41 10.41
C GLU A 93 6.44 -5.64 10.48
N CYS A 94 6.54 -6.50 9.48
CA CYS A 94 5.69 -7.66 9.37
C CYS A 94 6.43 -8.78 8.63
N ASP A 95 5.78 -9.94 8.54
CA ASP A 95 6.30 -11.05 7.75
C ASP A 95 6.06 -10.76 6.26
N PHE A 96 7.11 -10.90 5.44
CA PHE A 96 7.04 -10.57 4.01
C PHE A 96 5.99 -11.41 3.28
N GLU A 97 6.02 -12.73 3.44
CA GLU A 97 5.10 -13.61 2.72
C GLU A 97 3.64 -13.38 3.14
N THR A 98 3.42 -13.12 4.43
CA THR A 98 2.08 -12.82 4.92
C THR A 98 1.54 -11.55 4.29
N PHE A 99 2.35 -10.50 4.24
CA PHE A 99 1.98 -9.24 3.61
C PHE A 99 1.68 -9.44 2.12
N ARG A 100 2.59 -10.10 1.43
CA ARG A 100 2.45 -10.38 0.00
C ARG A 100 1.17 -11.14 -0.31
N GLN A 101 0.89 -12.20 0.45
CA GLN A 101 -0.31 -13.00 0.25
C GLN A 101 -1.58 -12.21 0.52
N GLN A 102 -1.59 -11.40 1.56
CA GLN A 102 -2.75 -10.56 1.86
C GLN A 102 -3.06 -9.60 0.72
N VAL A 103 -2.03 -8.89 0.23
CA VAL A 103 -2.22 -7.94 -0.86
C VAL A 103 -2.65 -8.66 -2.14
N GLN A 104 -2.01 -9.77 -2.47
CA GLN A 104 -2.38 -10.54 -3.68
C GLN A 104 -3.81 -11.02 -3.61
N CYS A 105 -4.25 -11.54 -2.48
CA CYS A 105 -5.63 -12.00 -2.30
C CYS A 105 -6.63 -10.84 -2.42
N GLU A 106 -6.31 -9.69 -1.83
CA GLU A 106 -7.20 -8.54 -1.89
C GLU A 106 -7.29 -7.97 -3.30
N VAL A 107 -6.17 -7.91 -4.02
CA VAL A 107 -6.17 -7.44 -5.42
C VAL A 107 -6.98 -8.39 -6.30
N ALA A 108 -6.81 -9.70 -6.12
CA ALA A 108 -7.57 -10.69 -6.89
C ALA A 108 -9.07 -10.53 -6.65
N ARG A 109 -9.48 -10.20 -5.45
CA ARG A 109 -10.87 -10.01 -5.08
C ARG A 109 -11.50 -8.78 -5.73
N LEU A 110 -10.68 -7.75 -6.02
CA LEU A 110 -11.15 -6.52 -6.66
C LEU A 110 -11.38 -6.66 -8.15
N GLN A 111 -10.74 -7.65 -8.78
CA GLN A 111 -10.86 -7.82 -10.22
C GLN A 111 -12.23 -8.35 -10.58
N PRO A 112 -12.91 -7.76 -11.57
CA PRO A 112 -14.20 -8.26 -11.99
C PRO A 112 -14.08 -9.68 -12.53
N VAL A 113 -15.03 -10.50 -12.16
CA VAL A 113 -15.13 -11.84 -12.71
C VAL A 113 -15.66 -11.71 -14.14
N SER A 114 -14.82 -12.02 -15.08
CA SER A 114 -15.21 -12.00 -16.47
C SER A 114 -15.77 -13.35 -16.90
#